data_93520bbd2f336797371fdf5748f050f6
#
_entry.id   93520bbd2f336797371fdf5748f050f6
#
_cell.length_a   1.000
_cell.length_b   1.000
_cell.length_c   1.000
_cell.angle_alpha   90.00
_cell.angle_beta   90.00
_cell.angle_gamma   90.00
#
_symmetry.space_group_name_H-M   'P 1'
#
loop_
_entity.id
_entity.type
_entity.pdbx_description
1 polymer ?
#
loop_
_entity_poly.entity_id
_entity_poly.type
_entity_poly.pdbx_seq_one_letter_code
_entity_poly.pdbx_strand_id
1 'polypeptide(L)'
;MKYRRLGNAGIKLSVLGLGGWTTFGESIKDAKLARQIITTAYDLGINFYDIADAYARGEAERQMGAILADYPRHTLVISSKLYWPMSDDPNDRGLSRKHIRESIDKSLKRIGTDYLDIYYCHRY
;
A
#
# COMPACT_ATOMS: atom_id res chain seq x y z
N MET A 1 -13.30 9.64 13.68
CA MET A 1 -13.25 8.36 12.92
C MET A 1 -13.66 7.20 13.80
N LYS A 2 -14.36 6.19 13.26
CA LYS A 2 -14.64 4.92 13.96
C LYS A 2 -13.61 3.87 13.52
N TYR A 3 -13.28 2.93 14.42
CA TYR A 3 -12.34 1.84 14.15
C TYR A 3 -12.97 0.49 14.41
N ARG A 4 -12.59 -0.54 13.63
CA ARG A 4 -13.03 -1.92 13.78
C ARG A 4 -11.84 -2.86 13.84
N ARG A 5 -11.98 -3.98 14.53
CA ARG A 5 -10.97 -5.03 14.54
C ARG A 5 -10.91 -5.74 13.17
N LEU A 6 -9.71 -6.03 12.71
CA LEU A 6 -9.47 -6.89 11.57
C LEU A 6 -9.55 -8.36 12.06
N GLY A 7 -10.76 -8.89 12.11
CA GLY A 7 -10.99 -10.25 12.61
C GLY A 7 -10.31 -10.47 13.97
N ASN A 8 -9.51 -11.53 14.06
CA ASN A 8 -8.76 -11.92 15.25
C ASN A 8 -7.29 -11.48 15.26
N ALA A 9 -6.87 -10.67 14.28
CA ALA A 9 -5.47 -10.25 14.14
C ALA A 9 -5.00 -9.20 15.17
N GLY A 10 -5.91 -8.67 16.00
CA GLY A 10 -5.59 -7.66 17.01
C GLY A 10 -5.45 -6.24 16.47
N ILE A 11 -5.34 -6.05 15.16
CA ILE A 11 -5.21 -4.74 14.49
C ILE A 11 -6.58 -4.04 14.46
N LYS A 12 -6.59 -2.73 14.65
CA LYS A 12 -7.78 -1.88 14.48
C LYS A 12 -7.61 -1.00 13.25
N LEU A 13 -8.56 -1.10 12.32
CA LEU A 13 -8.63 -0.29 11.11
C LEU A 13 -9.70 0.77 11.25
N SER A 14 -9.45 1.96 10.69
CA SER A 14 -10.51 2.93 10.43
C SER A 14 -11.56 2.30 9.49
N VAL A 15 -12.83 2.64 9.69
CA VAL A 15 -13.93 2.08 8.86
C VAL A 15 -13.88 2.59 7.42
N LEU A 16 -13.12 3.65 7.17
CA LEU A 16 -12.75 4.13 5.84
C LEU A 16 -11.25 3.90 5.65
N GLY A 17 -10.85 3.42 4.48
CA GLY A 17 -9.46 3.31 4.06
C GLY A 17 -9.19 4.23 2.87
N LEU A 18 -7.94 4.66 2.69
CA LEU A 18 -7.50 5.37 1.51
C LEU A 18 -6.85 4.36 0.54
N GLY A 19 -7.50 4.15 -0.62
CA GLY A 19 -7.02 3.26 -1.66
C GLY A 19 -6.12 3.96 -2.68
N GLY A 20 -5.10 3.25 -3.15
CA GLY A 20 -4.14 3.76 -4.13
C GLY A 20 -4.49 3.45 -5.59
N TRP A 21 -5.47 2.57 -5.84
CA TRP A 21 -5.79 2.14 -7.20
C TRP A 21 -6.42 3.27 -8.02
N THR A 22 -6.01 3.41 -9.28
CA THR A 22 -6.45 4.44 -10.24
C THR A 22 -6.21 5.89 -9.81
N THR A 23 -5.77 6.11 -8.60
CA THR A 23 -5.59 7.45 -8.03
C THR A 23 -4.11 7.86 -8.05
N PHE A 24 -3.30 7.25 -7.19
CA PHE A 24 -1.91 7.64 -7.00
C PHE A 24 -0.97 7.05 -8.07
N GLY A 25 -0.07 7.89 -8.59
CA GLY A 25 0.86 7.52 -9.65
C GLY A 25 0.24 7.44 -11.05
N GLU A 26 -1.07 7.49 -11.17
CA GLU A 26 -1.81 7.41 -12.44
C GLU A 26 -2.60 8.69 -12.71
N SER A 27 -3.78 8.85 -12.09
CA SER A 27 -4.61 10.06 -12.24
C SER A 27 -4.02 11.26 -11.49
N ILE A 28 -3.44 11.02 -10.32
CA ILE A 28 -2.78 12.04 -9.51
C ILE A 28 -1.26 11.82 -9.55
N LYS A 29 -0.60 12.55 -10.46
CA LYS A 29 0.86 12.60 -10.58
C LYS A 29 1.47 13.77 -9.79
N ASP A 30 0.66 14.79 -9.51
CA ASP A 30 1.09 15.94 -8.72
C ASP A 30 1.33 15.54 -7.25
N ALA A 31 2.59 15.60 -6.84
CA ALA A 31 3.00 15.25 -5.49
C ALA A 31 2.37 16.16 -4.41
N LYS A 32 2.09 17.43 -4.73
CA LYS A 32 1.45 18.37 -3.81
C LYS A 32 -0.01 17.99 -3.56
N LEU A 33 -0.75 17.68 -4.63
CA LEU A 33 -2.13 17.21 -4.50
C LEU A 33 -2.21 15.86 -3.79
N ALA A 34 -1.32 14.91 -4.13
CA ALA A 34 -1.23 13.62 -3.45
C ALA A 34 -1.00 13.80 -1.94
N ARG A 35 -0.08 14.69 -1.57
CA ARG A 35 0.20 15.03 -0.17
C ARG A 35 -1.02 15.63 0.53
N GLN A 36 -1.72 16.56 -0.09
CA GLN A 36 -2.93 17.16 0.48
C GLN A 36 -3.99 16.10 0.78
N ILE A 37 -4.22 15.16 -0.14
CA ILE A 37 -5.19 14.07 0.03
C ILE A 37 -4.81 13.17 1.21
N ILE A 38 -3.55 12.72 1.27
CA ILE A 38 -3.07 11.82 2.34
C ILE A 38 -3.08 12.52 3.69
N THR A 39 -2.61 13.78 3.74
CA THR A 39 -2.64 14.59 4.97
C THR A 39 -4.07 14.75 5.48
N THR A 40 -5.00 15.14 4.61
CA THR A 40 -6.42 15.27 4.97
C THR A 40 -7.00 13.95 5.48
N ALA A 41 -6.68 12.84 4.82
CA ALA A 41 -7.13 11.52 5.26
C ALA A 41 -6.60 11.16 6.66
N TYR A 42 -5.32 11.40 6.90
CA TYR A 42 -4.67 11.17 8.19
C TYR A 42 -5.28 12.04 9.31
N ASP A 43 -5.46 13.35 9.06
CA ASP A 43 -6.02 14.30 10.02
C ASP A 43 -7.49 13.97 10.38
N LEU A 44 -8.24 13.38 9.44
CA LEU A 44 -9.58 12.85 9.68
C LEU A 44 -9.59 11.50 10.42
N GLY A 45 -8.42 10.95 10.73
CA GLY A 45 -8.24 9.73 11.49
C GLY A 45 -8.28 8.45 10.65
N ILE A 46 -8.09 8.51 9.33
CA ILE A 46 -7.85 7.33 8.51
C ILE A 46 -6.47 6.80 8.86
N ASN A 47 -6.40 5.53 9.27
CA ASN A 47 -5.14 4.85 9.53
C ASN A 47 -4.84 3.73 8.53
N PHE A 48 -5.79 3.37 7.66
CA PHE A 48 -5.66 2.28 6.71
C PHE A 48 -5.40 2.80 5.29
N TYR A 49 -4.26 2.39 4.71
CA TYR A 49 -3.79 2.75 3.38
C TYR A 49 -3.59 1.48 2.56
N ASP A 50 -4.42 1.32 1.51
CA ASP A 50 -4.48 0.11 0.70
C ASP A 50 -3.82 0.31 -0.65
N ILE A 51 -2.69 -0.35 -0.88
CA ILE A 51 -1.85 -0.22 -2.07
C ILE A 51 -1.69 -1.60 -2.72
N ALA A 52 -1.03 -1.67 -3.87
CA ALA A 52 -0.55 -2.89 -4.50
C ALA A 52 0.65 -2.61 -5.39
N ASP A 53 1.48 -3.64 -5.61
CA ASP A 53 2.63 -3.57 -6.51
C ASP A 53 2.25 -3.20 -7.95
N ALA A 54 1.12 -3.72 -8.44
CA ALA A 54 0.63 -3.49 -9.79
C ALA A 54 0.03 -2.08 -10.00
N TYR A 55 -0.33 -1.35 -8.92
CA TYR A 55 -0.96 -0.05 -9.06
C TYR A 55 0.02 0.98 -9.65
N ALA A 56 -0.30 1.46 -10.85
CA ALA A 56 0.58 2.30 -11.65
C ALA A 56 2.02 1.72 -11.77
N ARG A 57 2.14 0.37 -11.85
CA ARG A 57 3.42 -0.35 -11.89
C ARG A 57 4.40 0.02 -10.76
N GLY A 58 3.87 0.12 -9.55
CA GLY A 58 4.63 0.47 -8.34
C GLY A 58 4.74 1.96 -8.04
N GLU A 59 4.26 2.84 -8.92
CA GLU A 59 4.30 4.29 -8.65
C GLU A 59 3.35 4.69 -7.52
N ALA A 60 2.21 4.01 -7.36
CA ALA A 60 1.33 4.23 -6.21
C ALA A 60 2.05 3.93 -4.88
N GLU A 61 2.83 2.84 -4.83
CA GLU A 61 3.64 2.51 -3.65
C GLU A 61 4.70 3.59 -3.38
N ARG A 62 5.41 4.07 -4.42
CA ARG A 62 6.43 5.13 -4.26
C ARG A 62 5.82 6.45 -3.81
N GLN A 63 4.76 6.89 -4.48
CA GLN A 63 4.14 8.18 -4.20
C GLN A 63 3.49 8.21 -2.80
N MET A 64 2.71 7.19 -2.46
CA MET A 64 2.08 7.11 -1.14
C MET A 64 3.12 6.87 -0.05
N GLY A 65 4.08 5.98 -0.27
CA GLY A 65 5.14 5.67 0.68
C GLY A 65 5.97 6.89 1.06
N ALA A 66 6.39 7.68 0.06
CA ALA A 66 7.15 8.91 0.28
C ALA A 66 6.41 9.94 1.15
N ILE A 67 5.08 9.97 1.09
CA ILE A 67 4.27 10.87 1.90
C ILE A 67 3.99 10.28 3.29
N LEU A 68 3.70 8.98 3.35
CA LEU A 68 3.41 8.28 4.60
C LEU A 68 4.65 8.20 5.53
N ALA A 69 5.86 8.29 4.98
CA ALA A 69 7.10 8.36 5.75
C ALA A 69 7.19 9.58 6.70
N ASP A 70 6.40 10.63 6.47
CA ASP A 70 6.34 11.82 7.33
C ASP A 70 5.54 11.58 8.62
N TYR A 71 4.80 10.48 8.72
CA TYR A 71 3.96 10.15 9.87
C TYR A 71 4.57 9.03 10.72
N PRO A 72 4.29 9.03 12.04
CA PRO A 72 4.78 7.96 12.90
C PRO A 72 4.27 6.58 12.41
N ARG A 73 5.19 5.68 12.05
CA ARG A 73 4.88 4.38 11.42
C ARG A 73 3.85 3.55 12.22
N HIS A 74 3.90 3.60 13.55
CA HIS A 74 2.98 2.86 14.42
C HIS A 74 1.53 3.38 14.38
N THR A 75 1.28 4.55 13.80
CA THR A 75 -0.08 5.08 13.60
C THR A 75 -0.70 4.66 12.28
N LEU A 76 0.07 4.03 11.41
CA LEU A 76 -0.33 3.64 10.07
C LEU A 76 -0.57 2.13 10.00
N VAL A 77 -1.58 1.73 9.24
CA VAL A 77 -1.79 0.37 8.78
C VAL A 77 -1.66 0.37 7.26
N ILE A 78 -0.56 -0.16 6.77
CA ILE A 78 -0.23 -0.16 5.34
C ILE A 78 -0.40 -1.57 4.80
N SER A 79 -1.22 -1.72 3.76
CA SER A 79 -1.33 -2.96 3.01
C SER A 79 -0.72 -2.84 1.63
N SER A 80 -0.16 -3.94 1.13
CA SER A 80 0.14 -4.09 -0.29
C SER A 80 -0.25 -5.49 -0.77
N LYS A 81 -0.12 -5.74 -2.06
CA LYS A 81 -0.59 -6.96 -2.71
C LYS A 81 0.40 -7.38 -3.79
N LEU A 82 0.39 -8.68 -4.11
CA LEU A 82 1.13 -9.23 -5.26
C LEU A 82 0.21 -10.16 -6.06
N TYR A 83 0.57 -10.48 -7.25
CA TYR A 83 0.04 -11.49 -8.17
C TYR A 83 0.26 -11.11 -9.63
N TRP A 84 -0.10 -9.88 -10.01
CA TRP A 84 -0.08 -9.45 -11.41
C TRP A 84 1.34 -9.37 -11.95
N PRO A 85 1.53 -9.55 -13.27
CA PRO A 85 2.86 -9.42 -13.88
C PRO A 85 3.45 -8.03 -13.65
N MET A 86 4.67 -7.98 -13.13
CA MET A 86 5.42 -6.74 -12.98
C MET A 86 6.46 -6.54 -14.09
N SER A 87 6.79 -7.62 -14.81
CA SER A 87 7.64 -7.64 -16.00
C SER A 87 7.21 -8.76 -16.94
N ASP A 88 7.92 -8.93 -18.06
CA ASP A 88 7.71 -10.01 -19.02
C ASP A 88 8.33 -11.34 -18.56
N ASP A 89 9.11 -11.33 -17.46
CA ASP A 89 9.69 -12.56 -16.90
C ASP A 89 8.58 -13.51 -16.43
N PRO A 90 8.60 -14.78 -16.82
CA PRO A 90 7.57 -15.75 -16.45
C PRO A 90 7.44 -15.99 -14.95
N ASN A 91 8.49 -15.69 -14.16
CA ASN A 91 8.49 -15.85 -12.72
C ASN A 91 8.16 -14.56 -11.94
N ASP A 92 8.02 -13.40 -12.62
CA ASP A 92 7.66 -12.12 -11.98
C ASP A 92 6.14 -11.93 -11.95
N ARG A 93 5.42 -13.00 -11.58
CA ARG A 93 3.95 -13.08 -11.47
C ARG A 93 3.49 -14.26 -10.60
N GLY A 94 2.21 -14.22 -10.21
CA GLY A 94 1.55 -15.31 -9.50
C GLY A 94 1.93 -15.39 -8.02
N LEU A 95 1.71 -16.57 -7.43
CA LEU A 95 1.86 -16.79 -5.99
C LEU A 95 2.93 -17.86 -5.68
N SER A 96 3.93 -18.00 -6.55
CA SER A 96 5.07 -18.87 -6.24
C SER A 96 5.81 -18.32 -5.01
N ARG A 97 6.38 -19.21 -4.19
CA ARG A 97 7.20 -18.80 -3.04
C ARG A 97 8.34 -17.86 -3.43
N LYS A 98 8.93 -18.06 -4.63
CA LYS A 98 9.95 -17.18 -5.18
C LYS A 98 9.38 -15.76 -5.37
N HIS A 99 8.28 -15.65 -6.12
CA HIS A 99 7.69 -14.34 -6.44
C HIS A 99 7.17 -13.63 -5.18
N ILE A 100 6.56 -14.34 -4.24
CA ILE A 100 6.10 -13.75 -2.97
C ILE A 100 7.27 -13.07 -2.23
N ARG A 101 8.42 -13.74 -2.10
CA ARG A 101 9.59 -13.19 -1.40
C ARG A 101 10.20 -12.00 -2.11
N GLU A 102 10.37 -12.11 -3.43
CA GLU A 102 10.95 -11.03 -4.23
C GLU A 102 10.02 -9.82 -4.33
N SER A 103 8.71 -10.06 -4.43
CA SER A 103 7.71 -9.02 -4.53
C SER A 103 7.58 -8.23 -3.22
N ILE A 104 7.58 -8.87 -2.05
CA ILE A 104 7.53 -8.14 -0.78
C ILE A 104 8.76 -7.25 -0.60
N ASP A 105 9.96 -7.75 -0.92
CA ASP A 105 11.19 -6.97 -0.82
C ASP A 105 11.17 -5.74 -1.75
N LYS A 106 10.63 -5.91 -2.98
CA LYS A 106 10.45 -4.82 -3.94
C LYS A 106 9.43 -3.79 -3.43
N SER A 107 8.29 -4.25 -2.85
CA SER A 107 7.25 -3.38 -2.30
C SER A 107 7.75 -2.57 -1.10
N LEU A 108 8.44 -3.21 -0.15
CA LEU A 108 9.05 -2.53 0.99
C LEU A 108 10.00 -1.41 0.56
N LYS A 109 10.84 -1.66 -0.47
CA LYS A 109 11.74 -0.65 -1.03
C LYS A 109 10.99 0.51 -1.68
N ARG A 110 9.89 0.24 -2.42
CA ARG A 110 9.10 1.30 -3.07
C ARG A 110 8.35 2.15 -2.06
N ILE A 111 7.78 1.52 -1.03
CA ILE A 111 7.05 2.22 0.04
C ILE A 111 8.01 2.96 0.98
N GLY A 112 9.25 2.48 1.14
CA GLY A 112 10.23 3.06 2.06
C GLY A 112 9.98 2.67 3.51
N THR A 113 9.56 1.43 3.76
CA THR A 113 9.28 0.87 5.09
C THR A 113 9.93 -0.51 5.23
N ASP A 114 10.15 -0.96 6.45
CA ASP A 114 10.75 -2.26 6.77
C ASP A 114 9.73 -3.36 7.02
N TYR A 115 8.43 -3.02 7.12
CA TYR A 115 7.35 -4.00 7.23
C TYR A 115 6.02 -3.48 6.64
N LEU A 116 5.16 -4.42 6.26
CA LEU A 116 3.74 -4.20 5.98
C LEU A 116 2.90 -4.77 7.12
N ASP A 117 1.77 -4.14 7.37
CA ASP A 117 0.80 -4.65 8.37
C ASP A 117 -0.09 -5.75 7.76
N ILE A 118 -0.36 -5.65 6.46
CA ILE A 118 -1.19 -6.60 5.72
C ILE A 118 -0.56 -6.82 4.34
N TYR A 119 -0.41 -8.08 3.94
CA TYR A 119 0.05 -8.43 2.59
C TYR A 119 -0.92 -9.41 1.95
N TYR A 120 -1.52 -9.00 0.83
CA TYR A 120 -2.56 -9.77 0.17
C TYR A 120 -2.06 -10.56 -1.03
N CYS A 121 -2.60 -11.76 -1.19
CA CYS A 121 -2.68 -12.41 -2.50
C CYS A 121 -3.77 -11.72 -3.31
N HIS A 122 -3.41 -10.94 -4.33
CA HIS A 122 -4.36 -10.12 -5.09
C HIS A 122 -5.40 -10.97 -5.84
N ARG A 123 -5.01 -12.21 -6.16
CA ARG A 123 -5.84 -13.28 -6.74
C ARG A 123 -5.41 -14.62 -6.17
N TYR A 124 -6.15 -15.67 -6.50
CA TYR A 124 -5.84 -17.07 -6.16
C TYR A 124 -5.38 -17.86 -7.38
#